data_f469ff6fddd897745e3b61b65b1940aa
#
_entry.id   f469ff6fddd897745e3b61b65b1940aa
#
_cell.length_a   1.000
_cell.length_b   1.000
_cell.length_c   1.000
_cell.angle_alpha   90.00
_cell.angle_beta   90.00
_cell.angle_gamma   90.00
#
_symmetry.space_group_name_H-M   'P 1'
#
loop_
_entity.id
_entity.type
_entity.pdbx_description
1 polymer ?
#
loop_
_entity_poly.entity_id
_entity_poly.type
_entity_poly.pdbx_seq_one_letter_code
_entity_poly.pdbx_strand_id
1 'polypeptide(L)'
;MKFINVIGTTGSGKSTFARKLARQLELRPIEMDDLFWLDDWQEPTDGVFFEKLKNKMDRTTGGWVLDGNYTRTMSLKLVKIDTIVWLDYSFSRNFFHLMKRSLFNLISQRKLWENSNNRESLKLLFSKQSIFIWLIQQYPRNKAKYQMMMQDQKYQHIQFIRLTSPKQAAEFLQQIKVVQ
;
A
#
# COMPACT_ATOMS: atom_id res chain seq x y z
N MET A 1 13.89 -11.99 0.68
CA MET A 1 12.63 -11.22 0.46
C MET A 1 11.80 -11.92 -0.61
N LYS A 2 10.76 -12.63 -0.20
CA LYS A 2 9.81 -13.29 -1.12
C LYS A 2 8.35 -12.86 -0.86
N PHE A 3 8.03 -12.56 0.40
CA PHE A 3 6.67 -12.22 0.83
C PHE A 3 6.68 -10.83 1.47
N ILE A 4 6.49 -9.82 0.66
CA ILE A 4 6.75 -8.42 1.03
C ILE A 4 5.43 -7.67 1.19
N ASN A 5 5.25 -6.91 2.29
CA ASN A 5 4.18 -5.94 2.41
C ASN A 5 4.73 -4.50 2.38
N VAL A 6 4.34 -3.74 1.39
CA VAL A 6 4.65 -2.30 1.31
C VAL A 6 3.55 -1.53 2.02
N ILE A 7 3.95 -0.80 3.05
CA ILE A 7 3.07 0.03 3.88
C ILE A 7 3.47 1.50 3.84
N GLY A 8 2.57 2.37 4.24
CA GLY A 8 2.80 3.83 4.28
C GLY A 8 1.48 4.59 4.14
N THR A 9 1.47 5.85 4.49
CA THR A 9 0.26 6.66 4.44
C THR A 9 -0.16 6.95 2.99
N THR A 10 -1.43 7.28 2.76
CA THR A 10 -1.90 7.70 1.42
C THR A 10 -1.03 8.84 0.89
N GLY A 11 -0.80 8.87 -0.41
CA GLY A 11 0.11 9.84 -1.05
C GLY A 11 1.60 9.47 -0.97
N SER A 12 2.02 8.42 -0.23
CA SER A 12 3.43 8.01 -0.17
C SER A 12 3.97 7.32 -1.43
N GLY A 13 3.11 6.96 -2.38
CA GLY A 13 3.52 6.28 -3.61
C GLY A 13 3.72 4.77 -3.49
N LYS A 14 3.09 4.13 -2.47
CA LYS A 14 3.18 2.68 -2.21
C LYS A 14 2.98 1.83 -3.46
N SER A 15 1.89 2.05 -4.19
CA SER A 15 1.52 1.22 -5.34
C SER A 15 2.57 1.28 -6.45
N THR A 16 3.09 2.47 -6.71
CA THR A 16 4.18 2.64 -7.69
C THR A 16 5.46 1.96 -7.24
N PHE A 17 5.81 2.10 -5.95
CA PHE A 17 6.98 1.45 -5.37
C PHE A 17 6.82 -0.08 -5.37
N ALA A 18 5.68 -0.59 -4.90
CA ALA A 18 5.40 -2.03 -4.83
C ALA A 18 5.46 -2.71 -6.21
N ARG A 19 4.88 -2.07 -7.26
CA ARG A 19 4.97 -2.57 -8.64
C ARG A 19 6.40 -2.61 -9.15
N LYS A 20 7.21 -1.57 -8.86
CA LYS A 20 8.63 -1.55 -9.24
C LYS A 20 9.42 -2.64 -8.53
N LEU A 21 9.22 -2.77 -7.21
CA LEU A 21 9.87 -3.79 -6.39
C LEU A 21 9.50 -5.21 -6.86
N ALA A 22 8.22 -5.45 -7.12
CA ALA A 22 7.73 -6.72 -7.62
C ALA A 22 8.38 -7.09 -8.97
N ARG A 23 8.48 -6.12 -9.88
CA ARG A 23 9.13 -6.32 -11.19
C ARG A 23 10.61 -6.68 -11.04
N GLN A 24 11.34 -6.01 -10.13
CA GLN A 24 12.76 -6.25 -9.95
C GLN A 24 13.07 -7.59 -9.30
N LEU A 25 12.19 -8.06 -8.41
CA LEU A 25 12.33 -9.34 -7.73
C LEU A 25 11.63 -10.49 -8.48
N GLU A 26 11.04 -10.21 -9.64
CA GLU A 26 10.21 -11.18 -10.42
C GLU A 26 9.06 -11.76 -9.59
N LEU A 27 8.54 -10.97 -8.64
CA LEU A 27 7.43 -11.32 -7.76
C LEU A 27 6.10 -10.79 -8.30
N ARG A 28 5.00 -11.37 -7.85
CA ARG A 28 3.66 -10.93 -8.24
C ARG A 28 3.21 -9.72 -7.41
N PRO A 29 2.87 -8.57 -8.03
CA PRO A 29 2.26 -7.45 -7.31
C PRO A 29 0.79 -7.78 -6.98
N ILE A 30 0.36 -7.45 -5.75
CA ILE A 30 -1.02 -7.57 -5.29
C ILE A 30 -1.43 -6.23 -4.68
N GLU A 31 -2.31 -5.51 -5.37
CA GLU A 31 -2.87 -4.24 -4.90
C GLU A 31 -4.11 -4.55 -4.04
N MET A 32 -4.02 -4.29 -2.74
CA MET A 32 -5.11 -4.61 -1.81
C MET A 32 -6.33 -3.71 -2.03
N ASP A 33 -6.13 -2.46 -2.47
CA ASP A 33 -7.21 -1.54 -2.79
C ASP A 33 -8.04 -2.05 -3.99
N ASP A 34 -7.41 -2.68 -4.99
CA ASP A 34 -8.10 -3.30 -6.13
C ASP A 34 -8.93 -4.54 -5.76
N LEU A 35 -8.55 -5.22 -4.69
CA LEU A 35 -9.33 -6.35 -4.14
C LEU A 35 -10.45 -5.90 -3.22
N PHE A 36 -10.27 -4.73 -2.59
CA PHE A 36 -11.15 -4.21 -1.55
C PHE A 36 -12.30 -3.38 -2.13
N TRP A 37 -12.02 -2.41 -3.01
CA TRP A 37 -13.05 -1.50 -3.49
C TRP A 37 -13.92 -2.14 -4.58
N LEU A 38 -15.20 -2.28 -4.27
CA LEU A 38 -16.24 -2.66 -5.23
C LEU A 38 -16.68 -1.41 -6.01
N ASP A 39 -17.55 -1.60 -7.01
CA ASP A 39 -18.17 -0.51 -7.75
C ASP A 39 -18.86 0.48 -6.79
N ASP A 40 -18.93 1.74 -7.21
CA ASP A 40 -19.59 2.82 -6.48
C ASP A 40 -19.09 3.00 -5.03
N TRP A 41 -17.81 2.77 -4.80
CA TRP A 41 -17.13 2.91 -3.51
C TRP A 41 -17.69 2.01 -2.41
N GLN A 42 -18.33 0.91 -2.78
CA GLN A 42 -18.81 -0.06 -1.81
C GLN A 42 -17.68 -0.88 -1.23
N GLU A 43 -17.83 -1.28 0.03
CA GLU A 43 -16.91 -2.16 0.73
C GLU A 43 -17.46 -3.60 0.74
N PRO A 44 -16.64 -4.62 0.49
CA PRO A 44 -17.04 -6.00 0.67
C PRO A 44 -17.11 -6.34 2.17
N THR A 45 -17.79 -7.42 2.51
CA THR A 45 -17.65 -8.01 3.85
C THR A 45 -16.20 -8.46 4.08
N ASP A 46 -15.76 -8.50 5.34
CA ASP A 46 -14.42 -8.96 5.68
C ASP A 46 -14.15 -10.39 5.17
N GLY A 47 -15.16 -11.28 5.23
CA GLY A 47 -15.03 -12.65 4.72
C GLY A 47 -14.68 -12.68 3.21
N VAL A 48 -15.42 -11.92 2.41
CA VAL A 48 -15.18 -11.82 0.96
C VAL A 48 -13.80 -11.22 0.66
N PHE A 49 -13.42 -10.17 1.37
CA PHE A 49 -12.11 -9.54 1.19
C PHE A 49 -10.96 -10.48 1.57
N PHE A 50 -11.09 -11.16 2.71
CA PHE A 50 -10.08 -12.12 3.19
C PHE A 50 -9.92 -13.30 2.25
N GLU A 51 -11.02 -13.83 1.73
CA GLU A 51 -10.99 -14.90 0.75
C GLU A 51 -10.30 -14.46 -0.56
N LYS A 52 -10.66 -13.31 -1.10
CA LYS A 52 -10.01 -12.74 -2.29
C LYS A 52 -8.50 -12.59 -2.09
N LEU A 53 -8.09 -12.02 -0.95
CA LEU A 53 -6.69 -11.82 -0.62
C LEU A 53 -5.95 -13.16 -0.47
N LYS A 54 -6.51 -14.10 0.28
CA LYS A 54 -5.96 -15.44 0.47
C LYS A 54 -5.77 -16.16 -0.86
N ASN A 55 -6.80 -16.16 -1.71
CA ASN A 55 -6.74 -16.78 -3.03
C ASN A 55 -5.66 -16.17 -3.92
N LYS A 56 -5.47 -14.84 -3.89
CA LYS A 56 -4.38 -14.18 -4.63
C LYS A 56 -3.00 -14.55 -4.09
N MET A 57 -2.84 -14.61 -2.77
CA MET A 57 -1.58 -15.00 -2.13
C MET A 57 -1.23 -16.47 -2.38
N ASP A 58 -2.21 -17.38 -2.30
CA ASP A 58 -1.99 -18.83 -2.42
C ASP A 58 -1.72 -19.27 -3.86
N ARG A 59 -2.30 -18.59 -4.85
CA ARG A 59 -2.04 -18.84 -6.28
C ARG A 59 -0.65 -18.42 -6.75
N THR A 60 0.16 -17.85 -5.86
CA THR A 60 1.48 -17.32 -6.21
C THR A 60 2.57 -18.21 -5.60
N THR A 61 3.24 -19.01 -6.43
CA THR A 61 4.26 -19.97 -5.99
C THR A 61 5.62 -19.35 -5.70
N GLY A 62 5.97 -18.26 -6.38
CA GLY A 62 7.30 -17.62 -6.28
C GLY A 62 7.44 -16.55 -5.19
N GLY A 63 6.32 -16.03 -4.70
CA GLY A 63 6.28 -14.89 -3.76
C GLY A 63 5.48 -13.70 -4.30
N TRP A 64 5.26 -12.70 -3.46
CA TRP A 64 4.41 -11.55 -3.81
C TRP A 64 4.85 -10.26 -3.11
N VAL A 65 4.44 -9.14 -3.67
CA VAL A 65 4.53 -7.82 -3.06
C VAL A 65 3.13 -7.27 -2.87
N LEU A 66 2.67 -7.22 -1.61
CA LEU A 66 1.40 -6.61 -1.24
C LEU A 66 1.54 -5.09 -1.12
N ASP A 67 0.63 -4.34 -1.71
CA ASP A 67 0.46 -2.91 -1.51
C ASP A 67 -0.79 -2.63 -0.69
N GLY A 68 -0.63 -2.17 0.53
CA GLY A 68 -1.75 -1.75 1.37
C GLY A 68 -1.54 -1.89 2.87
N ASN A 69 -2.31 -1.06 3.60
CA ASN A 69 -2.19 -0.91 5.07
C ASN A 69 -3.18 -1.76 5.87
N TYR A 70 -4.06 -2.50 5.24
CA TYR A 70 -5.21 -3.18 5.84
C TYR A 70 -4.85 -4.02 7.07
N THR A 71 -4.93 -3.40 8.25
CA THR A 71 -4.55 -4.02 9.55
C THR A 71 -5.42 -5.23 9.88
N ARG A 72 -6.70 -5.20 9.49
CA ARG A 72 -7.64 -6.32 9.69
C ARG A 72 -7.22 -7.61 9.00
N THR A 73 -6.40 -7.54 7.96
CA THR A 73 -5.86 -8.72 7.25
C THR A 73 -4.52 -9.19 7.83
N MET A 74 -4.06 -8.61 8.94
CA MET A 74 -2.72 -8.88 9.46
C MET A 74 -2.56 -10.36 9.87
N SER A 75 -3.58 -10.98 10.47
CA SER A 75 -3.55 -12.40 10.82
C SER A 75 -3.31 -13.32 9.62
N LEU A 76 -3.86 -12.98 8.45
CA LEU A 76 -3.62 -13.74 7.22
C LEU A 76 -2.22 -13.53 6.66
N LYS A 77 -1.71 -12.30 6.78
CA LYS A 77 -0.44 -11.91 6.17
C LYS A 77 0.77 -12.36 6.99
N LEU A 78 0.70 -12.22 8.32
CA LEU A 78 1.83 -12.47 9.24
C LEU A 78 2.42 -13.87 9.12
N VAL A 79 1.61 -14.86 8.77
CA VAL A 79 2.07 -16.24 8.61
C VAL A 79 3.09 -16.39 7.47
N LYS A 80 3.03 -15.51 6.48
CA LYS A 80 3.85 -15.61 5.26
C LYS A 80 4.83 -14.45 5.07
N ILE A 81 4.55 -13.26 5.60
CA ILE A 81 5.38 -12.07 5.41
C ILE A 81 6.77 -12.29 5.98
N ASP A 82 7.80 -12.13 5.15
CA ASP A 82 9.20 -12.07 5.57
C ASP A 82 9.75 -10.64 5.64
N THR A 83 9.11 -9.69 4.92
CA THR A 83 9.61 -8.32 4.83
C THR A 83 8.47 -7.30 4.83
N ILE A 84 8.63 -6.24 5.60
CA ILE A 84 7.77 -5.05 5.54
C ILE A 84 8.62 -3.86 5.09
N VAL A 85 8.23 -3.22 3.98
CA VAL A 85 8.84 -1.97 3.52
C VAL A 85 7.91 -0.82 3.87
N TRP A 86 8.36 0.06 4.75
CA TRP A 86 7.59 1.21 5.19
C TRP A 86 8.07 2.50 4.52
N LEU A 87 7.20 3.11 3.68
CA LEU A 87 7.42 4.43 3.11
C LEU A 87 6.97 5.50 4.14
N ASP A 88 7.91 5.96 4.98
CA ASP A 88 7.68 6.94 6.05
C ASP A 88 8.06 8.35 5.61
N TYR A 89 7.37 8.87 4.60
CA TYR A 89 7.62 10.22 4.11
C TYR A 89 6.92 11.27 4.97
N SER A 90 7.41 12.53 4.91
CA SER A 90 6.80 13.65 5.63
C SER A 90 5.35 13.89 5.20
N PHE A 91 4.57 14.48 6.11
CA PHE A 91 3.17 14.83 5.82
C PHE A 91 3.06 15.75 4.60
N SER A 92 3.87 16.80 4.53
CA SER A 92 3.87 17.74 3.41
C SER A 92 4.11 17.05 2.08
N ARG A 93 5.08 16.14 2.00
CA ARG A 93 5.36 15.37 0.78
C ARG A 93 4.18 14.49 0.38
N ASN A 94 3.61 13.76 1.33
CA ASN A 94 2.44 12.92 1.05
C ASN A 94 1.24 13.75 0.59
N PHE A 95 1.03 14.92 1.20
CA PHE A 95 -0.04 15.84 0.84
C PHE A 95 0.12 16.39 -0.59
N PHE A 96 1.29 16.91 -0.93
CA PHE A 96 1.53 17.44 -2.27
C PHE A 96 1.46 16.36 -3.36
N HIS A 97 1.97 15.16 -3.07
CA HIS A 97 1.88 14.05 -3.99
C HIS A 97 0.44 13.57 -4.19
N LEU A 98 -0.33 13.50 -3.10
CA LEU A 98 -1.76 13.20 -3.14
C LEU A 98 -2.52 14.23 -3.96
N MET A 99 -2.27 15.52 -3.72
CA MET A 99 -2.90 16.63 -4.45
C MET A 99 -2.65 16.51 -5.97
N LYS A 100 -1.40 16.31 -6.39
CA LYS A 100 -1.07 16.12 -7.81
C LYS A 100 -1.80 14.91 -8.40
N ARG A 101 -1.83 13.79 -7.69
CA ARG A 101 -2.52 12.57 -8.11
C ARG A 101 -4.02 12.81 -8.26
N SER A 102 -4.66 13.44 -7.27
CA SER A 102 -6.09 13.71 -7.30
C SER A 102 -6.46 14.67 -8.43
N LEU A 103 -5.68 15.72 -8.64
CA LEU A 103 -5.89 16.63 -9.77
C LEU A 103 -5.77 15.89 -11.12
N PHE A 104 -4.74 15.07 -11.29
CA PHE A 104 -4.56 14.27 -12.49
C PHE A 104 -5.73 13.30 -12.71
N ASN A 105 -6.20 12.61 -11.66
CA ASN A 105 -7.31 11.68 -11.75
C ASN A 105 -8.63 12.39 -12.08
N LEU A 106 -8.87 13.59 -11.52
CA LEU A 106 -10.03 14.41 -11.85
C LEU A 106 -10.06 14.81 -13.31
N ILE A 107 -8.93 15.23 -13.87
CA ILE A 107 -8.85 15.67 -15.28
C ILE A 107 -8.95 14.45 -16.20
N SER A 108 -8.22 13.38 -15.90
CA SER A 108 -8.16 12.20 -16.78
C SER A 108 -9.39 11.30 -16.68
N GLN A 109 -10.20 11.46 -15.65
CA GLN A 109 -11.40 10.63 -15.38
C GLN A 109 -11.14 9.12 -15.49
N ARG A 110 -9.88 8.69 -15.23
CA ARG A 110 -9.51 7.28 -15.28
C ARG A 110 -10.08 6.52 -14.10
N LYS A 111 -10.31 5.24 -14.28
CA LYS A 111 -10.59 4.32 -13.19
C LYS A 111 -9.40 4.26 -12.23
N LEU A 112 -9.67 4.20 -10.92
CA LEU A 112 -8.62 4.10 -9.90
C LEU A 112 -8.05 2.69 -9.82
N TRP A 113 -8.88 1.67 -10.05
CA TRP A 113 -8.53 0.25 -10.03
C TRP A 113 -9.19 -0.49 -11.20
N GLU A 114 -8.61 -1.61 -11.60
CA GLU A 114 -9.09 -2.38 -12.75
C GLU A 114 -10.44 -3.05 -12.47
N ASN A 115 -10.61 -3.56 -11.24
CA ASN A 115 -11.78 -4.35 -10.84
C ASN A 115 -12.95 -3.51 -10.31
N SER A 116 -12.92 -2.18 -10.47
CA SER A 116 -14.04 -1.32 -10.08
C SER A 116 -14.24 -0.15 -11.05
N ASN A 117 -15.44 0.45 -10.99
CA ASN A 117 -15.78 1.64 -11.77
C ASN A 117 -15.35 2.96 -11.09
N ASN A 118 -14.73 2.90 -9.93
CA ASN A 118 -14.46 4.04 -9.08
C ASN A 118 -13.54 5.07 -9.75
N ARG A 119 -13.98 6.33 -9.71
CA ARG A 119 -13.24 7.48 -10.22
C ARG A 119 -13.19 8.57 -9.16
N GLU A 120 -12.18 9.41 -9.21
CA GLU A 120 -12.11 10.58 -8.37
C GLU A 120 -13.11 11.64 -8.84
N SER A 121 -13.80 12.32 -7.92
CA SER A 121 -14.76 13.38 -8.23
C SER A 121 -14.59 14.55 -7.27
N LEU A 122 -14.95 15.76 -7.73
CA LEU A 122 -14.95 16.96 -6.87
C LEU A 122 -15.84 16.77 -5.64
N LYS A 123 -17.02 16.16 -5.82
CA LYS A 123 -17.92 15.88 -4.72
C LYS A 123 -17.26 15.03 -3.63
N LEU A 124 -16.50 14.01 -4.02
CA LEU A 124 -15.80 13.14 -3.07
C LEU A 124 -14.65 13.89 -2.40
N LEU A 125 -13.89 14.69 -3.14
CA LEU A 125 -12.76 15.45 -2.60
C LEU A 125 -13.17 16.47 -1.54
N PHE A 126 -14.34 17.10 -1.68
CA PHE A 126 -14.88 18.06 -0.72
C PHE A 126 -15.86 17.45 0.28
N SER A 127 -16.02 16.13 0.32
CA SER A 127 -16.88 15.44 1.27
C SER A 127 -16.15 15.14 2.59
N LYS A 128 -16.93 14.72 3.61
CA LYS A 128 -16.35 14.19 4.86
C LYS A 128 -15.56 12.89 4.65
N GLN A 129 -15.76 12.21 3.53
CA GLN A 129 -15.03 11.00 3.12
C GLN A 129 -13.80 11.33 2.26
N SER A 130 -13.42 12.60 2.19
CA SER A 130 -12.27 13.06 1.40
C SER A 130 -10.99 12.32 1.78
N ILE A 131 -10.24 11.90 0.76
CA ILE A 131 -8.93 11.28 0.94
C ILE A 131 -7.92 12.22 1.65
N PHE A 132 -8.12 13.54 1.58
CA PHE A 132 -7.31 14.52 2.29
C PHE A 132 -7.60 14.52 3.80
N ILE A 133 -8.88 14.43 4.18
CA ILE A 133 -9.29 14.27 5.58
C ILE A 133 -8.74 12.95 6.12
N TRP A 134 -8.86 11.89 5.34
CA TRP A 134 -8.26 10.60 5.65
C TRP A 134 -6.75 10.69 5.87
N LEU A 135 -6.02 11.40 5.00
CA LEU A 135 -4.58 11.62 5.16
C LEU A 135 -4.27 12.31 6.50
N ILE A 136 -4.95 13.41 6.83
CA ILE A 136 -4.73 14.16 8.07
C ILE A 136 -4.93 13.26 9.30
N GLN A 137 -6.01 12.48 9.33
CA GLN A 137 -6.35 11.60 10.45
C GLN A 137 -5.42 10.39 10.57
N GLN A 138 -5.07 9.77 9.42
CA GLN A 138 -4.32 8.51 9.42
C GLN A 138 -2.81 8.71 9.48
N TYR A 139 -2.29 9.86 9.09
CA TYR A 139 -0.85 10.10 9.08
C TYR A 139 -0.20 9.87 10.46
N PRO A 140 -0.62 10.56 11.54
CA PRO A 140 -0.04 10.34 12.86
C PRO A 140 -0.30 8.93 13.41
N ARG A 141 -1.50 8.39 13.17
CA ARG A 141 -1.90 7.04 13.61
C ARG A 141 -1.05 5.95 12.97
N ASN A 142 -0.84 6.04 11.66
CA ASN A 142 -0.01 5.08 10.92
C ASN A 142 1.44 5.18 11.37
N LYS A 143 1.96 6.38 11.56
CA LYS A 143 3.34 6.59 12.01
C LYS A 143 3.58 5.95 13.39
N ALA A 144 2.73 6.24 14.36
CA ALA A 144 2.82 5.64 15.70
C ALA A 144 2.69 4.11 15.64
N LYS A 145 1.70 3.61 14.89
CA LYS A 145 1.47 2.16 14.75
C LYS A 145 2.69 1.44 14.18
N TYR A 146 3.28 1.95 13.09
CA TYR A 146 4.40 1.25 12.45
C TYR A 146 5.69 1.35 13.26
N GLN A 147 5.88 2.44 14.02
CA GLN A 147 6.97 2.54 14.98
C GLN A 147 6.84 1.48 16.09
N MET A 148 5.63 1.31 16.65
CA MET A 148 5.38 0.25 17.63
C MET A 148 5.58 -1.14 17.04
N MET A 149 5.11 -1.41 15.83
CA MET A 149 5.30 -2.71 15.17
C MET A 149 6.77 -3.07 14.98
N MET A 150 7.63 -2.09 14.68
CA MET A 150 9.07 -2.33 14.52
C MET A 150 9.76 -2.75 15.85
N GLN A 151 9.18 -2.41 16.99
CA GLN A 151 9.73 -2.69 18.34
C GLN A 151 9.07 -3.90 19.00
N ASP A 152 7.94 -4.37 18.49
CA ASP A 152 7.15 -5.44 19.09
C ASP A 152 7.77 -6.81 18.78
N GLN A 153 8.00 -7.60 19.81
CA GLN A 153 8.56 -8.95 19.74
C GLN A 153 7.78 -9.87 18.78
N LYS A 154 6.47 -9.66 18.65
CA LYS A 154 5.62 -10.42 17.73
C LYS A 154 6.07 -10.36 16.27
N TYR A 155 6.77 -9.28 15.88
CA TYR A 155 7.21 -9.05 14.50
C TYR A 155 8.73 -9.23 14.31
N GLN A 156 9.46 -9.75 15.30
CA GLN A 156 10.93 -9.89 15.21
C GLN A 156 11.41 -10.82 14.08
N HIS A 157 10.55 -11.74 13.63
CA HIS A 157 10.84 -12.61 12.49
C HIS A 157 10.71 -11.89 11.13
N ILE A 158 10.20 -10.66 11.11
CA ILE A 158 9.98 -9.87 9.90
C ILE A 158 11.09 -8.83 9.75
N GLN A 159 11.70 -8.77 8.59
CA GLN A 159 12.63 -7.71 8.26
C GLN A 159 11.87 -6.40 8.01
N PHE A 160 12.08 -5.37 8.85
CA PHE A 160 11.55 -4.04 8.62
C PHE A 160 12.55 -3.14 7.89
N ILE A 161 12.12 -2.56 6.76
CA ILE A 161 12.88 -1.61 5.96
C ILE A 161 12.12 -0.28 5.96
N ARG A 162 12.64 0.72 6.67
CA ARG A 162 12.04 2.05 6.75
C ARG A 162 12.73 2.99 5.77
N LEU A 163 11.96 3.55 4.84
CA LEU A 163 12.44 4.49 3.82
C LEU A 163 11.79 5.86 4.06
N THR A 164 12.59 6.84 4.45
CA THR A 164 12.09 8.16 4.89
C THR A 164 12.05 9.20 3.77
N SER A 165 12.59 8.86 2.59
CA SER A 165 12.55 9.74 1.41
C SER A 165 12.44 8.97 0.11
N PRO A 166 11.92 9.60 -0.98
CA PRO A 166 11.92 9.00 -2.31
C PRO A 166 13.33 8.68 -2.82
N LYS A 167 14.34 9.43 -2.39
CA LYS A 167 15.75 9.16 -2.73
C LYS A 167 16.16 7.81 -2.15
N GLN A 168 15.95 7.57 -0.86
CA GLN A 168 16.20 6.27 -0.24
C GLN A 168 15.42 5.13 -0.89
N ALA A 169 14.16 5.38 -1.28
CA ALA A 169 13.36 4.38 -1.99
C ALA A 169 13.93 4.04 -3.37
N ALA A 170 14.45 5.02 -4.09
CA ALA A 170 15.11 4.81 -5.38
C ALA A 170 16.44 4.07 -5.23
N GLU A 171 17.26 4.46 -4.26
CA GLU A 171 18.53 3.81 -3.93
C GLU A 171 18.31 2.33 -3.52
N PHE A 172 17.32 2.07 -2.69
CA PHE A 172 16.94 0.72 -2.29
C PHE A 172 16.57 -0.15 -3.50
N LEU A 173 15.74 0.37 -4.42
CA LEU A 173 15.42 -0.34 -5.65
C LEU A 173 16.66 -0.59 -6.53
N GLN A 174 17.58 0.37 -6.63
CA GLN A 174 18.83 0.17 -7.39
C GLN A 174 19.72 -0.92 -6.79
N GLN A 175 19.85 -0.96 -5.47
CA GLN A 175 20.64 -1.98 -4.78
C GLN A 175 20.13 -3.40 -5.01
N ILE A 176 18.80 -3.59 -5.01
CA ILE A 176 18.19 -4.89 -5.30
C ILE A 176 18.53 -5.37 -6.72
N LYS A 177 18.59 -4.46 -7.69
CA LYS A 177 18.89 -4.80 -9.10
C LYS A 177 20.33 -5.28 -9.29
N VAL A 178 21.25 -4.89 -8.42
CA VAL A 178 22.68 -5.24 -8.52
C VAL A 178 22.98 -6.63 -7.92
N VAL A 179 22.09 -7.14 -7.06
CA VAL A 179 22.29 -8.43 -6.34
C VAL A 179 21.74 -9.64 -7.12
N GLN A 180 21.10 -9.41 -8.27
CA GLN A 180 20.66 -10.46 -9.22
C GLN A 180 21.67 -10.59 -10.36
#